data_09cb625782b4c20d89ec4dae1304a646
#
_entry.id   09cb625782b4c20d89ec4dae1304a646
#
_cell.length_a   1.000
_cell.length_b   1.000
_cell.length_c   1.000
_cell.angle_alpha   90.00
_cell.angle_beta   90.00
_cell.angle_gamma   90.00
#
_symmetry.space_group_name_H-M   'P 1'
#
loop_
_entity.id
_entity.type
_entity.pdbx_description
1 polymer ?
#
loop_
_entity_poly.entity_id
_entity_poly.type
_entity_poly.pdbx_seq_one_letter_code
_entity_poly.pdbx_strand_id
1 'polypeptide(L)'
;MGIKTDFSKSRIAVLGAGKMGGILVKALIEKHKLSPERVRATVAHESRVKDLSAKLGVAVTTDNLAAVDGADVVLVCVKPQVVQELSEQIAAKITDKQLIISVAASVHTSQIEMALGPGVPVVRAMPNTPSVVGQGMTALCKGMYAKP
;
A
#
# COMPACT_ATOMS: atom_id res chain seq x y z
N MET A 1 -26.02 7.60 -2.85
CA MET A 1 -25.94 6.74 -1.66
C MET A 1 -24.51 6.24 -1.55
N GLY A 2 -23.72 6.84 -0.67
CA GLY A 2 -22.32 6.45 -0.50
C GLY A 2 -22.24 5.09 0.16
N ILE A 3 -21.54 4.15 -0.46
CA ILE A 3 -21.15 2.88 0.18
C ILE A 3 -20.20 3.27 1.32
N LYS A 4 -20.67 3.21 2.54
CA LYS A 4 -19.80 3.30 3.72
C LYS A 4 -19.06 1.97 3.84
N THR A 5 -17.92 1.88 3.19
CA THR A 5 -17.03 0.75 3.39
C THR A 5 -16.37 0.92 4.76
N ASP A 6 -16.71 0.04 5.67
CA ASP A 6 -16.08 0.02 7.00
C ASP A 6 -14.69 -0.61 6.90
N PHE A 7 -13.68 0.22 6.82
CA PHE A 7 -12.29 -0.22 6.79
C PHE A 7 -11.71 -0.57 8.17
N SER A 8 -12.49 -0.37 9.24
CA SER A 8 -11.98 -0.57 10.61
C SER A 8 -11.48 -1.99 10.89
N LYS A 9 -11.96 -2.96 10.13
CA LYS A 9 -11.57 -4.37 10.24
C LYS A 9 -10.53 -4.82 9.22
N SER A 10 -10.22 -3.98 8.24
CA SER A 10 -9.26 -4.33 7.19
C SER A 10 -7.83 -4.35 7.71
N ARG A 11 -7.03 -5.28 7.19
CA ARG A 11 -5.58 -5.34 7.39
C ARG A 11 -4.89 -4.71 6.20
N ILE A 12 -3.99 -3.78 6.46
CA ILE A 12 -3.31 -3.01 5.42
C ILE A 12 -1.81 -3.22 5.52
N ALA A 13 -1.20 -3.58 4.40
CA ALA A 13 0.25 -3.59 4.23
C ALA A 13 0.68 -2.35 3.44
N VAL A 14 1.66 -1.62 3.94
CA VAL A 14 2.25 -0.45 3.27
C VAL A 14 3.68 -0.80 2.90
N LEU A 15 3.90 -1.11 1.64
CA LEU A 15 5.22 -1.49 1.13
C LEU A 15 6.00 -0.24 0.72
N GLY A 16 7.06 0.04 1.47
CA GLY A 16 7.88 1.24 1.32
C GLY A 16 7.40 2.39 2.19
N ALA A 17 7.69 2.35 3.49
CA ALA A 17 7.41 3.44 4.44
C ALA A 17 8.42 4.59 4.32
N GLY A 18 8.59 5.09 3.09
CA GLY A 18 9.31 6.33 2.81
C GLY A 18 8.43 7.55 3.10
N LYS A 19 8.67 8.64 2.37
CA LYS A 19 7.92 9.89 2.55
C LYS A 19 6.42 9.69 2.34
N MET A 20 6.00 9.16 1.20
CA MET A 20 4.58 8.96 0.87
C MET A 20 3.97 7.83 1.71
N GLY A 21 4.64 6.70 1.83
CA GLY A 21 4.15 5.57 2.65
C GLY A 21 3.96 5.95 4.12
N GLY A 22 4.88 6.71 4.69
CA GLY A 22 4.75 7.24 6.06
C GLY A 22 3.57 8.19 6.24
N ILE A 23 3.28 9.05 5.26
CA ILE A 23 2.10 9.95 5.27
C ILE A 23 0.81 9.11 5.26
N LEU A 24 0.75 8.08 4.43
CA LEU A 24 -0.42 7.21 4.32
C LEU A 24 -0.65 6.41 5.62
N VAL A 25 0.41 5.86 6.23
CA VAL A 25 0.29 5.19 7.54
C VAL A 25 -0.29 6.13 8.59
N LYS A 26 0.25 7.34 8.71
CA LYS A 26 -0.26 8.33 9.66
C LYS A 26 -1.72 8.67 9.41
N ALA A 27 -2.10 8.88 8.15
CA ALA A 27 -3.49 9.17 7.80
C ALA A 27 -4.44 8.02 8.17
N LEU A 28 -4.04 6.77 7.95
CA LEU A 28 -4.82 5.60 8.33
C LEU A 28 -5.06 5.54 9.85
N ILE A 29 -4.04 5.81 10.64
CA ILE A 29 -4.13 5.74 12.10
C ILE A 29 -4.84 6.97 12.68
N GLU A 30 -4.42 8.18 12.31
CA GLU A 30 -4.86 9.41 12.96
C GLU A 30 -6.22 9.88 12.45
N LYS A 31 -6.44 9.86 11.12
CA LYS A 31 -7.67 10.36 10.50
C LYS A 31 -8.76 9.29 10.38
N HIS A 32 -8.39 8.10 9.96
CA HIS A 32 -9.33 7.02 9.71
C HIS A 32 -9.50 6.07 10.90
N LYS A 33 -8.77 6.33 11.99
CA LYS A 33 -8.88 5.58 13.28
C LYS A 33 -8.69 4.07 13.12
N LEU A 34 -7.90 3.67 12.12
CA LEU A 34 -7.54 2.27 11.97
C LEU A 34 -6.62 1.85 13.11
N SER A 35 -6.87 0.68 13.67
CA SER A 35 -6.06 0.16 14.77
C SER A 35 -4.63 -0.13 14.32
N PRO A 36 -3.59 0.32 15.05
CA PRO A 36 -2.19 0.16 14.65
C PRO A 36 -1.78 -1.28 14.35
N GLU A 37 -2.32 -2.25 15.06
CA GLU A 37 -2.04 -3.67 14.86
C GLU A 37 -2.58 -4.22 13.52
N ARG A 38 -3.43 -3.46 12.82
CA ARG A 38 -3.95 -3.81 11.50
C ARG A 38 -3.13 -3.22 10.36
N VAL A 39 -2.10 -2.44 10.67
CA VAL A 39 -1.22 -1.84 9.68
C VAL A 39 0.18 -2.41 9.85
N ARG A 40 0.75 -2.92 8.77
CA ARG A 40 2.16 -3.33 8.68
C ARG A 40 2.83 -2.50 7.61
N ALA A 41 4.03 -2.05 7.87
CA ALA A 41 4.80 -1.27 6.89
C ALA A 41 6.16 -1.94 6.63
N THR A 42 6.71 -1.71 5.44
CA THR A 42 8.04 -2.21 5.12
C THR A 42 9.00 -1.09 4.76
N VAL A 43 10.28 -1.37 4.95
CA VAL A 43 11.41 -0.52 4.56
C VAL A 43 12.51 -1.37 3.93
N ALA A 44 13.36 -0.74 3.14
CA ALA A 44 14.44 -1.45 2.45
C ALA A 44 15.61 -1.85 3.39
N HIS A 45 15.81 -1.10 4.47
CA HIS A 45 16.99 -1.26 5.32
C HIS A 45 16.61 -1.54 6.79
N GLU A 46 17.18 -2.59 7.35
CA GLU A 46 16.97 -3.01 8.74
C GLU A 46 17.26 -1.89 9.75
N SER A 47 18.28 -1.07 9.48
CA SER A 47 18.65 0.06 10.32
C SER A 47 17.54 1.10 10.55
N ARG A 48 16.52 1.12 9.66
CA ARG A 48 15.39 2.05 9.76
C ARG A 48 14.15 1.47 10.43
N VAL A 49 14.11 0.17 10.65
CA VAL A 49 12.93 -0.54 11.19
C VAL A 49 12.53 0.03 12.54
N LYS A 50 13.46 0.07 13.48
CA LYS A 50 13.20 0.51 14.86
C LYS A 50 12.71 1.96 14.94
N ASP A 51 13.40 2.87 14.26
CA ASP A 51 13.06 4.29 14.27
C ASP A 51 11.68 4.55 13.63
N LEU A 52 11.40 3.91 12.49
CA LEU A 52 10.13 4.08 11.81
C LEU A 52 8.97 3.42 12.56
N SER A 53 9.19 2.27 13.18
CA SER A 53 8.17 1.64 14.02
C SER A 53 7.77 2.54 15.18
N ALA A 54 8.75 3.14 15.86
CA ALA A 54 8.50 4.10 16.94
C ALA A 54 7.79 5.38 16.43
N LYS A 55 8.23 5.90 15.28
CA LYS A 55 7.68 7.14 14.68
C LYS A 55 6.25 6.97 14.15
N LEU A 56 5.96 5.83 13.53
CA LEU A 56 4.67 5.56 12.90
C LEU A 56 3.67 4.87 13.84
N GLY A 57 4.14 4.25 14.91
CA GLY A 57 3.31 3.52 15.86
C GLY A 57 2.73 2.21 15.31
N VAL A 58 3.35 1.63 14.28
CA VAL A 58 2.93 0.37 13.65
C VAL A 58 4.10 -0.59 13.53
N ALA A 59 3.81 -1.87 13.27
CA ALA A 59 4.85 -2.86 12.98
C ALA A 59 5.56 -2.53 11.65
N VAL A 60 6.88 -2.45 11.69
CA VAL A 60 7.75 -2.22 10.52
C VAL A 60 8.71 -3.38 10.36
N THR A 61 8.93 -3.85 9.15
CA THR A 61 9.84 -4.95 8.81
C THR A 61 10.53 -4.69 7.47
N THR A 62 11.56 -5.43 7.16
CA THR A 62 12.16 -5.51 5.82
C THR A 62 11.58 -6.65 4.97
N ASP A 63 10.75 -7.52 5.57
CA ASP A 63 10.15 -8.67 4.91
C ASP A 63 8.79 -8.31 4.28
N ASN A 64 8.79 -8.10 2.98
CA ASN A 64 7.58 -7.77 2.22
C ASN A 64 6.57 -8.93 2.20
N LEU A 65 7.04 -10.19 2.16
CA LEU A 65 6.16 -11.37 2.18
C LEU A 65 5.41 -11.48 3.49
N ALA A 66 6.10 -11.28 4.61
CA ALA A 66 5.46 -11.27 5.92
C ALA A 66 4.46 -10.10 6.07
N ALA A 67 4.76 -8.96 5.49
CA ALA A 67 3.88 -7.80 5.57
C ALA A 67 2.56 -8.00 4.81
N VAL A 68 2.59 -8.62 3.62
CA VAL A 68 1.38 -8.82 2.80
C VAL A 68 0.56 -10.04 3.22
N ASP A 69 1.12 -10.91 4.02
CA ASP A 69 0.43 -12.12 4.49
C ASP A 69 -0.82 -11.77 5.30
N GLY A 70 -1.98 -12.16 4.81
CA GLY A 70 -3.27 -11.85 5.43
C GLY A 70 -3.71 -10.38 5.32
N ALA A 71 -3.06 -9.56 4.51
CA ALA A 71 -3.52 -8.21 4.22
C ALA A 71 -4.74 -8.24 3.28
N ASP A 72 -5.69 -7.34 3.49
CA ASP A 72 -6.83 -7.12 2.59
C ASP A 72 -6.49 -6.09 1.52
N VAL A 73 -5.67 -5.11 1.88
CA VAL A 73 -5.21 -4.04 1.00
C VAL A 73 -3.69 -3.91 1.10
N VAL A 74 -3.04 -3.82 -0.05
CA VAL A 74 -1.59 -3.61 -0.16
C VAL A 74 -1.32 -2.29 -0.87
N LEU A 75 -0.71 -1.34 -0.15
CA LEU A 75 -0.29 -0.06 -0.70
C LEU A 75 1.16 -0.16 -1.16
N VAL A 76 1.40 -0.01 -2.45
CA VAL A 76 2.74 -0.02 -3.05
C VAL A 76 3.25 1.42 -3.12
N CYS A 77 4.17 1.76 -2.21
CA CYS A 77 4.70 3.12 -2.01
C CYS A 77 6.21 3.20 -2.24
N VAL A 78 6.79 2.21 -2.89
CA VAL A 78 8.21 2.20 -3.27
C VAL A 78 8.47 3.08 -4.49
N LYS A 79 9.75 3.34 -4.77
CA LYS A 79 10.15 4.07 -5.98
C LYS A 79 9.74 3.30 -7.25
N PRO A 80 9.41 3.98 -8.34
CA PRO A 80 8.93 3.34 -9.59
C PRO A 80 9.82 2.21 -10.09
N GLN A 81 11.14 2.37 -10.04
CA GLN A 81 12.10 1.37 -10.50
C GLN A 81 12.13 0.08 -9.65
N VAL A 82 11.55 0.10 -8.46
CA VAL A 82 11.50 -1.07 -7.53
C VAL A 82 10.19 -1.85 -7.67
N VAL A 83 9.16 -1.25 -8.28
CA VAL A 83 7.80 -1.82 -8.30
C VAL A 83 7.75 -3.18 -8.99
N GLN A 84 8.47 -3.37 -10.09
CA GLN A 84 8.48 -4.64 -10.82
C GLN A 84 9.01 -5.78 -9.94
N GLU A 85 10.22 -5.60 -9.40
CA GLU A 85 10.87 -6.59 -8.53
C GLU A 85 10.04 -6.89 -7.29
N LEU A 86 9.49 -5.84 -6.66
CA LEU A 86 8.62 -5.98 -5.49
C LEU A 86 7.36 -6.80 -5.83
N SER A 87 6.72 -6.50 -6.96
CA SER A 87 5.51 -7.21 -7.38
C SER A 87 5.80 -8.70 -7.64
N GLU A 88 6.90 -9.01 -8.30
CA GLU A 88 7.34 -10.39 -8.51
C GLU A 88 7.63 -11.10 -7.17
N GLN A 89 8.28 -10.41 -6.24
CA GLN A 89 8.60 -10.95 -4.92
C GLN A 89 7.34 -11.35 -4.15
N ILE A 90 6.31 -10.49 -4.14
CA ILE A 90 5.09 -10.74 -3.34
C ILE A 90 4.05 -11.62 -4.05
N ALA A 91 4.22 -11.90 -5.35
CA ALA A 91 3.25 -12.63 -6.16
C ALA A 91 2.83 -13.98 -5.56
N ALA A 92 3.76 -14.67 -4.89
CA ALA A 92 3.49 -15.97 -4.23
C ALA A 92 2.47 -15.88 -3.08
N LYS A 93 2.26 -14.70 -2.51
CA LYS A 93 1.36 -14.47 -1.37
C LYS A 93 0.09 -13.66 -1.74
N ILE A 94 0.06 -13.10 -2.93
CA ILE A 94 -1.07 -12.28 -3.39
C ILE A 94 -2.08 -13.14 -4.16
N THR A 95 -3.34 -12.89 -3.92
CA THR A 95 -4.47 -13.55 -4.58
C THR A 95 -5.48 -12.51 -5.10
N ASP A 96 -6.52 -12.96 -5.77
CA ASP A 96 -7.64 -12.13 -6.24
C ASP A 96 -8.47 -11.48 -5.11
N LYS A 97 -8.23 -11.87 -3.86
CA LYS A 97 -8.93 -11.33 -2.68
C LYS A 97 -8.32 -10.04 -2.13
N GLN A 98 -7.08 -9.75 -2.51
CA GLN A 98 -6.38 -8.55 -2.03
C GLN A 98 -6.45 -7.44 -3.06
N LEU A 99 -6.71 -6.22 -2.61
CA LEU A 99 -6.65 -5.02 -3.45
C LEU A 99 -5.25 -4.42 -3.39
N ILE A 100 -4.63 -4.27 -4.54
CA ILE A 100 -3.32 -3.61 -4.68
C ILE A 100 -3.55 -2.16 -5.11
N ILE A 101 -3.00 -1.22 -4.36
CA ILE A 101 -3.05 0.20 -4.70
C ILE A 101 -1.62 0.71 -4.84
N SER A 102 -1.25 1.13 -6.04
CA SER A 102 0.08 1.70 -6.31
C SER A 102 0.03 3.22 -6.38
N VAL A 103 0.93 3.88 -5.66
CA VAL A 103 1.15 5.34 -5.75
C VAL A 103 2.43 5.67 -6.53
N ALA A 104 3.08 4.68 -7.13
CA ALA A 104 4.29 4.87 -7.89
C ALA A 104 4.02 5.63 -9.20
N ALA A 105 4.79 6.69 -9.44
CA ALA A 105 4.68 7.45 -10.69
C ALA A 105 5.16 6.61 -11.89
N SER A 106 4.54 6.83 -13.05
CA SER A 106 4.95 6.24 -14.33
C SER A 106 4.95 4.71 -14.40
N VAL A 107 4.29 4.02 -13.49
CA VAL A 107 4.10 2.56 -13.52
C VAL A 107 2.64 2.26 -13.86
N HIS A 108 2.39 1.58 -14.97
CA HIS A 108 1.05 1.21 -15.39
C HIS A 108 0.50 0.03 -14.57
N THR A 109 -0.82 0.00 -14.37
CA THR A 109 -1.49 -1.12 -13.68
C THR A 109 -1.19 -2.45 -14.34
N SER A 110 -1.13 -2.50 -15.66
CA SER A 110 -0.82 -3.70 -16.43
C SER A 110 0.55 -4.31 -16.10
N GLN A 111 1.56 -3.49 -15.81
CA GLN A 111 2.88 -3.99 -15.40
C GLN A 111 2.81 -4.71 -14.06
N ILE A 112 2.06 -4.15 -13.11
CA ILE A 112 1.86 -4.77 -11.79
C ILE A 112 1.00 -6.04 -11.93
N GLU A 113 -0.09 -5.99 -12.71
CA GLU A 113 -0.97 -7.14 -12.96
C GLU A 113 -0.21 -8.30 -13.60
N MET A 114 0.67 -8.02 -14.57
CA MET A 114 1.51 -9.06 -15.19
C MET A 114 2.46 -9.72 -14.20
N ALA A 115 3.05 -8.95 -13.29
CA ALA A 115 3.97 -9.47 -12.28
C ALA A 115 3.25 -10.26 -11.18
N LEU A 116 2.06 -9.84 -10.78
CA LEU A 116 1.28 -10.50 -9.71
C LEU A 116 0.49 -11.72 -10.20
N GLY A 117 0.17 -11.78 -11.48
CA GLY A 117 -0.64 -12.82 -12.07
C GLY A 117 -2.12 -12.43 -12.28
N PRO A 118 -2.88 -13.27 -13.00
CA PRO A 118 -4.24 -12.95 -13.41
C PRO A 118 -5.20 -12.89 -12.22
N GLY A 119 -6.18 -12.03 -12.33
CA GLY A 119 -7.28 -11.90 -11.37
C GLY A 119 -7.01 -10.94 -10.20
N VAL A 120 -5.77 -10.49 -9.99
CA VAL A 120 -5.42 -9.60 -8.89
C VAL A 120 -5.90 -8.16 -9.20
N PRO A 121 -6.79 -7.57 -8.39
CA PRO A 121 -7.26 -6.22 -8.63
C PRO A 121 -6.19 -5.18 -8.28
N VAL A 122 -5.83 -4.35 -9.26
CA VAL A 122 -4.85 -3.28 -9.12
C VAL A 122 -5.49 -1.93 -9.42
N VAL A 123 -5.25 -0.96 -8.53
CA VAL A 123 -5.64 0.44 -8.72
C VAL A 123 -4.37 1.29 -8.63
N ARG A 124 -4.23 2.22 -9.55
CA ARG A 124 -3.20 3.25 -9.49
C ARG A 124 -3.80 4.52 -8.89
N ALA A 125 -3.14 5.05 -7.89
CA ALA A 125 -3.50 6.31 -7.24
C ALA A 125 -2.38 7.34 -7.46
N MET A 126 -2.76 8.55 -7.85
CA MET A 126 -1.83 9.66 -8.07
C MET A 126 -2.19 10.80 -7.12
N PRO A 127 -1.67 10.77 -5.88
CA PRO A 127 -1.83 11.86 -4.94
C PRO A 127 -0.95 13.05 -5.35
N ASN A 128 -1.41 14.27 -5.01
CA ASN A 128 -0.62 15.48 -5.23
C ASN A 128 0.03 16.00 -3.94
N THR A 129 0.90 17.00 -4.04
CA THR A 129 1.66 17.56 -2.91
C THR A 129 0.81 17.99 -1.70
N PRO A 130 -0.39 18.63 -1.86
CA PRO A 130 -1.23 18.99 -0.72
C PRO A 130 -1.74 17.80 0.12
N SER A 131 -1.55 16.56 -0.33
CA SER A 131 -1.88 15.36 0.46
C SER A 131 -1.14 15.32 1.79
N VAL A 132 0.04 15.94 1.89
CA VAL A 132 0.83 16.05 3.14
C VAL A 132 0.02 16.72 4.26
N VAL A 133 -0.77 17.74 3.91
CA VAL A 133 -1.63 18.47 4.87
C VAL A 133 -3.10 18.01 4.83
N GLY A 134 -3.39 16.93 4.14
CA GLY A 134 -4.74 16.38 4.04
C GLY A 134 -5.68 17.18 3.13
N GLN A 135 -5.14 18.05 2.27
CA GLN A 135 -5.87 18.87 1.30
C GLN A 135 -5.57 18.44 -0.14
N GLY A 136 -5.12 17.22 -0.31
CA GLY A 136 -4.75 16.69 -1.61
C GLY A 136 -5.93 16.23 -2.45
N MET A 137 -5.73 16.24 -3.77
CA MET A 137 -6.56 15.54 -4.73
C MET A 137 -5.83 14.26 -5.15
N THR A 138 -6.55 13.16 -5.27
CA THR A 138 -6.00 11.90 -5.74
C THR A 138 -6.77 11.42 -6.97
N ALA A 139 -6.08 11.30 -8.09
CA ALA A 139 -6.63 10.66 -9.28
C ALA A 139 -6.50 9.14 -9.16
N LEU A 140 -7.53 8.40 -9.51
CA LEU A 140 -7.55 6.94 -9.48
C LEU A 140 -7.71 6.38 -10.89
N CYS A 141 -6.97 5.33 -11.19
CA CYS A 141 -7.10 4.56 -12.42
C CYS A 141 -7.13 3.06 -12.06
N LYS A 142 -8.20 2.38 -12.43
CA LYS A 142 -8.32 0.94 -12.18
C LYS A 142 -7.65 0.13 -13.27
N GLY A 143 -7.05 -1.00 -12.91
CA GLY A 143 -6.59 -2.02 -13.82
C GLY A 143 -7.73 -2.90 -14.33
N MET A 144 -7.36 -3.96 -15.03
CA MET A 144 -8.31 -4.88 -15.71
C MET A 144 -9.21 -5.61 -14.70
N TYR A 145 -8.65 -6.03 -13.58
CA TYR A 145 -9.36 -6.89 -12.61
C TYR A 145 -10.01 -6.12 -11.47
N ALA A 146 -9.75 -4.82 -11.32
CA ALA A 146 -10.40 -3.99 -10.31
C ALA A 146 -11.85 -3.67 -10.71
N LYS A 147 -12.78 -4.04 -9.84
CA LYS A 147 -14.22 -3.75 -10.02
C LYS A 147 -14.52 -2.32 -9.58
N PRO A 148 -15.60 -1.72 -10.11
CA PRO A 148 -16.06 -0.39 -9.65
C PRO A 148 -16.41 -0.37 -8.17
#